data_9965c5c6b8c0a042f224a4b8815fe883
#
_entry.id   9965c5c6b8c0a042f224a4b8815fe883
#
_cell.length_a   1.000
_cell.length_b   1.000
_cell.length_c   1.000
_cell.angle_alpha   90.00
_cell.angle_beta   90.00
_cell.angle_gamma   90.00
#
_symmetry.space_group_name_H-M   'P 1'
#
loop_
_entity.id
_entity.type
_entity.pdbx_description
1 polymer ?
#
loop_
_entity_poly.entity_id
_entity_poly.type
_entity_poly.pdbx_seq_one_letter_code
_entity_poly.pdbx_strand_id
1 'polypeptide(L)'
;MAARLDDALATAALNETERRVVERIVGRLRAELGADLRAVWLYGSRARGEADPTETDPDLRSDVDLLAIVGDSRDAEALRWWAQPMVEAEADAEGDSPVYFSLRVFDLDWLRGRRRIRSFFIQEVDRDKLVLAGGELEGAEYQ
;
A
#
# COMPACT_ATOMS: atom_id res chain seq x y z
N MET A 1 0.50 -14.69 8.41
CA MET A 1 0.31 -13.68 7.35
C MET A 1 -0.96 -12.87 7.59
N ALA A 2 -2.13 -13.50 7.69
CA ALA A 2 -3.37 -12.76 7.98
C ALA A 2 -3.31 -12.01 9.30
N ALA A 3 -2.76 -12.62 10.37
CA ALA A 3 -2.62 -11.98 11.67
C ALA A 3 -1.74 -10.73 11.59
N ARG A 4 -0.68 -10.76 10.75
CA ARG A 4 0.20 -9.61 10.56
C ARG A 4 -0.51 -8.47 9.85
N LEU A 5 -1.33 -8.77 8.85
CA LEU A 5 -2.13 -7.76 8.15
C LEU A 5 -3.14 -7.14 9.10
N ASP A 6 -3.84 -7.96 9.87
CA ASP A 6 -4.82 -7.48 10.84
C ASP A 6 -4.17 -6.57 11.90
N ASP A 7 -2.99 -6.95 12.39
CA ASP A 7 -2.24 -6.15 13.37
C ASP A 7 -1.85 -4.80 12.79
N ALA A 8 -1.34 -4.76 11.56
CA ALA A 8 -0.95 -3.52 10.91
C ALA A 8 -2.17 -2.62 10.68
N LEU A 9 -3.28 -3.19 10.21
CA LEU A 9 -4.50 -2.43 9.96
C LEU A 9 -5.13 -1.90 11.25
N ALA A 10 -4.93 -2.60 12.37
CA ALA A 10 -5.43 -2.15 13.66
C ALA A 10 -4.78 -0.84 14.12
N THR A 11 -3.52 -0.59 13.72
CA THR A 11 -2.80 0.63 14.09
C THR A 11 -2.98 1.76 13.09
N ALA A 12 -3.51 1.48 11.91
CA ALA A 12 -3.69 2.47 10.85
C ALA A 12 -4.91 3.37 11.13
N ALA A 13 -4.85 4.60 10.66
CA ALA A 13 -5.97 5.53 10.72
C ALA A 13 -6.95 5.23 9.59
N LEU A 14 -7.68 4.13 9.72
CA LEU A 14 -8.66 3.65 8.74
C LEU A 14 -9.98 3.34 9.44
N ASN A 15 -11.10 3.73 8.83
CA ASN A 15 -12.39 3.25 9.30
C ASN A 15 -12.62 1.80 8.82
N GLU A 16 -13.71 1.20 9.25
CA GLU A 16 -13.97 -0.21 8.96
C GLU A 16 -14.11 -0.49 7.45
N THR A 17 -14.81 0.37 6.72
CA THR A 17 -14.96 0.22 5.27
C THR A 17 -13.62 0.33 4.55
N GLU A 18 -12.82 1.33 4.92
CA GLU A 18 -11.50 1.53 4.35
C GLU A 18 -10.58 0.33 4.62
N ARG A 19 -10.68 -0.21 5.82
CA ARG A 19 -9.91 -1.39 6.20
C ARG A 19 -10.27 -2.59 5.32
N ARG A 20 -11.56 -2.81 5.06
CA ARG A 20 -12.01 -3.89 4.19
C ARG A 20 -11.52 -3.71 2.75
N VAL A 21 -11.54 -2.47 2.24
CA VAL A 21 -11.01 -2.19 0.90
C VAL A 21 -9.53 -2.54 0.82
N VAL A 22 -8.74 -2.12 1.82
CA VAL A 22 -7.31 -2.42 1.86
C VAL A 22 -7.07 -3.93 1.91
N GLU A 23 -7.84 -4.66 2.71
CA GLU A 23 -7.73 -6.13 2.77
C GLU A 23 -8.00 -6.77 1.42
N ARG A 24 -9.01 -6.29 0.70
CA ARG A 24 -9.35 -6.79 -0.64
C ARG A 24 -8.23 -6.51 -1.63
N ILE A 25 -7.65 -5.31 -1.58
CA ILE A 25 -6.53 -4.94 -2.46
C ILE A 25 -5.32 -5.85 -2.21
N VAL A 26 -4.95 -6.04 -0.96
CA VAL A 26 -3.83 -6.91 -0.60
C VAL A 26 -4.09 -8.34 -1.08
N GLY A 27 -5.32 -8.84 -0.91
CA GLY A 27 -5.71 -10.16 -1.38
C GLY A 27 -5.56 -10.33 -2.89
N ARG A 28 -5.97 -9.31 -3.66
CA ARG A 28 -5.82 -9.32 -5.11
C ARG A 28 -4.35 -9.27 -5.55
N LEU A 29 -3.54 -8.48 -4.85
CA LEU A 29 -2.10 -8.42 -5.13
C LEU A 29 -1.45 -9.77 -4.90
N ARG A 30 -1.79 -10.43 -3.79
CA ARG A 30 -1.26 -11.75 -3.48
C ARG A 30 -1.69 -12.80 -4.51
N ALA A 31 -2.93 -12.76 -4.92
CA ALA A 31 -3.47 -13.72 -5.89
C ALA A 31 -2.81 -13.56 -7.26
N GLU A 32 -2.58 -12.31 -7.69
CA GLU A 32 -2.00 -12.04 -9.00
C GLU A 32 -0.49 -12.27 -9.03
N LEU A 33 0.21 -11.89 -7.98
CA LEU A 33 1.67 -11.82 -7.99
C LEU A 33 2.36 -12.96 -7.23
N GLY A 34 1.69 -13.59 -6.29
CA GLY A 34 2.26 -14.68 -5.52
C GLY A 34 3.57 -14.29 -4.87
N ALA A 35 4.61 -15.11 -5.06
CA ALA A 35 5.93 -14.88 -4.48
C ALA A 35 6.64 -13.66 -5.06
N ASP A 36 6.21 -13.15 -6.21
CA ASP A 36 6.80 -11.95 -6.80
C ASP A 36 6.36 -10.68 -6.07
N LEU A 37 5.31 -10.75 -5.25
CA LEU A 37 4.93 -9.67 -4.37
C LEU A 37 5.88 -9.65 -3.17
N ARG A 38 6.77 -8.69 -3.15
CA ARG A 38 7.82 -8.60 -2.12
C ARG A 38 7.36 -7.83 -0.90
N ALA A 39 6.54 -6.80 -1.09
CA ALA A 39 5.96 -6.05 0.02
C ALA A 39 4.74 -5.24 -0.43
N VAL A 40 3.85 -4.98 0.52
CA VAL A 40 2.81 -3.95 0.40
C VAL A 40 2.91 -3.09 1.65
N TRP A 41 3.02 -1.78 1.45
CA TRP A 41 3.13 -0.82 2.55
C TRP A 41 2.00 0.20 2.47
N LEU A 42 1.42 0.52 3.63
CA LEU A 42 0.57 1.70 3.78
C LEU A 42 1.48 2.84 4.21
N TYR A 43 1.39 3.98 3.54
CA TYR A 43 2.21 5.14 3.89
C TYR A 43 1.34 6.40 3.95
N GLY A 44 1.95 7.53 4.24
CA GLY A 44 1.25 8.80 4.31
C GLY A 44 0.52 8.98 5.63
N SER A 45 -0.44 9.91 5.65
CA SER A 45 -1.13 10.32 6.89
C SER A 45 -1.86 9.18 7.58
N ARG A 46 -2.41 8.23 6.82
CA ARG A 46 -3.12 7.09 7.39
C ARG A 46 -2.18 6.16 8.15
N ALA A 47 -0.94 6.02 7.69
CA ALA A 47 0.08 5.23 8.39
C ALA A 47 0.57 5.94 9.65
N ARG A 48 0.66 7.28 9.60
CA ARG A 48 1.10 8.07 10.77
C ARG A 48 0.03 8.23 11.83
N GLY A 49 -1.20 7.86 11.53
CA GLY A 49 -2.30 8.04 12.48
C GLY A 49 -2.79 9.47 12.61
N GLU A 50 -2.44 10.33 11.65
CA GLU A 50 -2.80 11.76 11.69
C GLU A 50 -4.18 12.04 11.10
N ALA A 51 -4.67 11.17 10.23
CA ALA A 51 -5.96 11.34 9.60
C ALA A 51 -7.08 10.90 10.55
N ASP A 52 -8.21 11.62 10.53
CA ASP A 52 -9.39 11.23 11.29
C ASP A 52 -10.27 10.33 10.41
N PRO A 53 -10.35 9.02 10.70
CA PRO A 53 -11.14 8.10 9.86
C PRO A 53 -12.65 8.31 10.02
N THR A 54 -13.10 9.13 10.98
CA THR A 54 -14.50 9.44 11.19
C THR A 54 -14.95 10.71 10.47
N GLU A 55 -14.02 11.46 9.88
CA GLU A 55 -14.34 12.68 9.15
C GLU A 55 -15.28 12.38 7.99
N THR A 56 -16.39 13.12 7.93
CA THR A 56 -17.42 12.89 6.93
C THR A 56 -17.32 13.84 5.74
N ASP A 57 -16.58 14.95 5.88
CA ASP A 57 -16.37 15.89 4.78
C ASP A 57 -15.29 15.36 3.84
N PRO A 58 -15.64 15.02 2.58
CA PRO A 58 -14.65 14.48 1.64
C PRO A 58 -13.43 15.38 1.41
N ASP A 59 -13.62 16.69 1.49
CA ASP A 59 -12.53 17.64 1.28
C ASP A 59 -11.51 17.62 2.41
N LEU A 60 -11.90 17.13 3.58
CA LEU A 60 -11.03 17.04 4.76
C LEU A 60 -10.44 15.65 4.97
N ARG A 61 -10.85 14.66 4.16
CA ARG A 61 -10.34 13.29 4.28
C ARG A 61 -9.14 13.12 3.36
N SER A 62 -8.06 12.58 3.92
CA SER A 62 -6.87 12.28 3.13
C SER A 62 -7.05 10.97 2.35
N ASP A 63 -6.28 10.82 1.27
CA ASP A 63 -6.24 9.59 0.50
C ASP A 63 -5.64 8.44 1.32
N VAL A 64 -5.97 7.22 0.93
CA VAL A 64 -5.32 6.02 1.45
C VAL A 64 -4.24 5.64 0.43
N ASP A 65 -2.98 5.71 0.85
CA ASP A 65 -1.83 5.55 -0.02
C ASP A 65 -1.14 4.21 0.22
N LEU A 66 -1.11 3.38 -0.82
CA LEU A 66 -0.48 2.06 -0.80
C LEU A 66 0.67 2.00 -1.79
N LEU A 67 1.71 1.27 -1.41
CA LEU A 67 2.88 1.02 -2.24
C LEU A 67 3.12 -0.49 -2.29
N ALA A 68 3.19 -1.05 -3.50
CA ALA A 68 3.54 -2.45 -3.69
C ALA A 68 4.93 -2.53 -4.33
N ILE A 69 5.76 -3.39 -3.79
CA ILE A 69 7.10 -3.67 -4.35
C ILE A 69 7.08 -5.09 -4.90
N VAL A 70 7.47 -5.22 -6.15
CA VAL A 70 7.53 -6.52 -6.84
C VAL A 70 8.98 -6.88 -7.17
N GLY A 71 9.21 -8.16 -7.42
CA GLY A 71 10.54 -8.63 -7.84
C GLY A 71 10.92 -8.06 -9.21
N ASP A 72 12.23 -7.98 -9.46
CA ASP A 72 12.76 -7.36 -10.69
C ASP A 72 12.43 -8.13 -11.97
N SER A 73 11.94 -9.36 -11.85
CA SER A 73 11.48 -10.15 -13.00
C SER A 73 10.12 -9.68 -13.54
N ARG A 74 9.41 -8.85 -12.80
CA ARG A 74 8.11 -8.32 -13.20
C ARG A 74 8.24 -6.95 -13.84
N ASP A 75 7.35 -6.67 -14.79
CA ASP A 75 7.24 -5.36 -15.41
C ASP A 75 6.33 -4.48 -14.55
N ALA A 76 6.94 -3.66 -13.71
CA ALA A 76 6.19 -2.79 -12.79
C ALA A 76 5.33 -1.77 -13.54
N GLU A 77 5.80 -1.29 -14.69
CA GLU A 77 5.02 -0.36 -15.51
C GLU A 77 3.73 -1.00 -16.01
N ALA A 78 3.83 -2.22 -16.53
CA ALA A 78 2.65 -2.96 -16.98
C ALA A 78 1.70 -3.23 -15.82
N LEU A 79 2.22 -3.54 -14.64
CA LEU A 79 1.39 -3.78 -13.46
C LEU A 79 0.63 -2.54 -13.02
N ARG A 80 1.18 -1.34 -13.23
CA ARG A 80 0.49 -0.09 -12.91
C ARG A 80 -0.79 0.08 -13.71
N TRP A 81 -0.78 -0.32 -14.98
CA TRP A 81 -1.99 -0.25 -15.82
C TRP A 81 -3.10 -1.17 -15.31
N TRP A 82 -2.74 -2.29 -14.73
CA TRP A 82 -3.68 -3.23 -14.12
C TRP A 82 -4.12 -2.80 -12.74
N ALA A 83 -3.20 -2.21 -11.96
CA ALA A 83 -3.38 -2.00 -10.52
C ALA A 83 -4.47 -0.99 -10.19
N GLN A 84 -4.47 0.18 -10.81
CA GLN A 84 -5.42 1.22 -10.44
C GLN A 84 -6.87 0.85 -10.77
N PRO A 85 -7.18 0.29 -11.96
CA PRO A 85 -8.53 -0.21 -12.20
C PRO A 85 -8.96 -1.30 -11.21
N MET A 86 -8.03 -2.16 -10.79
CA MET A 86 -8.31 -3.18 -9.78
C MET A 86 -8.68 -2.55 -8.44
N VAL A 87 -7.89 -1.55 -8.02
CA VAL A 87 -8.15 -0.83 -6.77
C VAL A 87 -9.54 -0.19 -6.79
N GLU A 88 -9.89 0.47 -7.87
CA GLU A 88 -11.19 1.11 -8.01
C GLU A 88 -12.34 0.09 -7.94
N ALA A 89 -12.16 -1.06 -8.59
CA ALA A 89 -13.15 -2.12 -8.54
C ALA A 89 -13.33 -2.68 -7.13
N GLU A 90 -12.24 -2.88 -6.40
CA GLU A 90 -12.32 -3.37 -5.02
C GLU A 90 -12.94 -2.35 -4.07
N ALA A 91 -12.64 -1.07 -4.27
CA ALA A 91 -13.26 -0.01 -3.48
C ALA A 91 -14.76 0.07 -3.75
N ASP A 92 -15.17 -0.01 -5.01
CA ASP A 92 -16.58 0.02 -5.40
C ASP A 92 -17.36 -1.17 -4.84
N ALA A 93 -16.70 -2.31 -4.70
CA ALA A 93 -17.33 -3.52 -4.14
C ALA A 93 -17.75 -3.33 -2.68
N GLU A 94 -17.12 -2.44 -1.94
CA GLU A 94 -17.48 -2.13 -0.56
C GLU A 94 -18.43 -0.94 -0.43
N GLY A 95 -18.86 -0.36 -1.54
CA GLY A 95 -19.79 0.75 -1.58
C GLY A 95 -19.12 2.08 -1.93
N ASP A 96 -19.93 3.12 -2.08
CA ASP A 96 -19.41 4.44 -2.40
C ASP A 96 -18.57 4.98 -1.25
N SER A 97 -17.31 5.26 -1.53
CA SER A 97 -16.43 5.92 -0.57
C SER A 97 -15.96 7.25 -1.17
N PRO A 98 -16.02 8.35 -0.40
CA PRO A 98 -15.48 9.62 -0.88
C PRO A 98 -13.95 9.63 -0.88
N VAL A 99 -13.32 8.60 -0.33
CA VAL A 99 -11.86 8.53 -0.20
C VAL A 99 -11.27 7.85 -1.42
N TYR A 100 -10.21 8.46 -1.94
CA TYR A 100 -9.45 7.89 -3.03
C TYR A 100 -8.40 6.91 -2.49
N PHE A 101 -8.35 5.73 -3.10
CA PHE A 101 -7.33 4.73 -2.79
C PHE A 101 -6.29 4.75 -3.90
N SER A 102 -5.05 5.00 -3.54
CA SER A 102 -3.93 5.08 -4.48
C SER A 102 -3.03 3.87 -4.29
N LEU A 103 -2.68 3.20 -5.37
CA LEU A 103 -1.72 2.11 -5.35
C LEU A 103 -0.62 2.40 -6.35
N ARG A 104 0.62 2.50 -5.85
CA ARG A 104 1.80 2.64 -6.68
C ARG A 104 2.54 1.30 -6.68
N VAL A 105 3.03 0.90 -7.85
CA VAL A 105 3.75 -0.36 -8.01
C VAL A 105 5.15 -0.06 -8.54
N PHE A 106 6.15 -0.56 -7.83
CA PHE A 106 7.56 -0.40 -8.22
C PHE A 106 8.29 -1.72 -8.01
N ASP A 107 9.43 -1.87 -8.63
CA ASP A 107 10.29 -3.05 -8.44
C ASP A 107 11.37 -2.79 -7.39
N LEU A 108 12.14 -3.84 -7.08
CA LEU A 108 13.23 -3.73 -6.10
C LEU A 108 14.33 -2.79 -6.57
N ASP A 109 14.60 -2.77 -7.86
CA ASP A 109 15.63 -1.88 -8.40
C ASP A 109 15.28 -0.42 -8.17
N TRP A 110 14.01 -0.05 -8.38
CA TRP A 110 13.53 1.29 -8.06
C TRP A 110 13.76 1.63 -6.58
N LEU A 111 13.41 0.70 -5.69
CA LEU A 111 13.54 0.92 -4.25
C LEU A 111 14.99 1.13 -3.85
N ARG A 112 15.90 0.26 -4.36
CA ARG A 112 17.34 0.41 -4.09
C ARG A 112 17.86 1.76 -4.57
N GLY A 113 17.44 2.18 -5.76
CA GLY A 113 17.84 3.47 -6.33
C GLY A 113 17.38 4.64 -5.51
N ARG A 114 16.11 4.63 -5.08
CA ARG A 114 15.56 5.70 -4.25
C ARG A 114 16.24 5.80 -2.89
N ARG A 115 16.55 4.66 -2.29
CA ARG A 115 17.27 4.65 -1.00
C ARG A 115 18.70 5.11 -1.16
N ARG A 116 19.35 4.76 -2.27
CA ARG A 116 20.73 5.18 -2.55
C ARG A 116 20.85 6.70 -2.62
N ILE A 117 19.91 7.35 -3.31
CA ILE A 117 19.90 8.81 -3.44
C ILE A 117 19.21 9.52 -2.29
N ARG A 118 18.65 8.76 -1.34
CA ARG A 118 17.92 9.29 -0.19
C ARG A 118 16.82 10.27 -0.59
N SER A 119 15.97 9.85 -1.55
CA SER A 119 14.86 10.71 -1.97
C SER A 119 13.95 11.02 -0.78
N PHE A 120 13.37 12.22 -0.75
CA PHE A 120 12.46 12.59 0.33
C PHE A 120 11.28 11.64 0.45
N PHE A 121 10.74 11.24 -0.70
CA PHE A 121 9.60 10.32 -0.72
C PHE A 121 9.92 9.02 0.02
N ILE A 122 11.04 8.37 -0.33
CA ILE A 122 11.35 7.07 0.27
C ILE A 122 11.75 7.20 1.73
N GLN A 123 12.38 8.33 2.11
CA GLN A 123 12.71 8.56 3.51
C GLN A 123 11.44 8.66 4.36
N GLU A 124 10.42 9.37 3.89
CA GLU A 124 9.14 9.46 4.58
C GLU A 124 8.43 8.12 4.64
N VAL A 125 8.40 7.38 3.53
CA VAL A 125 7.79 6.05 3.49
C VAL A 125 8.49 5.13 4.49
N ASP A 126 9.81 5.04 4.43
CA ASP A 126 10.57 4.14 5.32
C ASP A 126 10.37 4.47 6.80
N ARG A 127 10.22 5.75 7.13
CA ARG A 127 10.02 6.18 8.52
C ARG A 127 8.65 5.78 9.05
N ASP A 128 7.61 5.95 8.23
CA ASP A 128 6.23 5.92 8.74
C ASP A 128 5.42 4.70 8.29
N LYS A 129 5.91 3.92 7.33
CA LYS A 129 5.13 2.85 6.71
C LYS A 129 4.65 1.80 7.68
N LEU A 130 3.47 1.24 7.38
CA LEU A 130 2.97 0.02 7.99
C LEU A 130 3.09 -1.11 6.96
N VAL A 131 3.73 -2.19 7.34
CA VAL A 131 3.93 -3.34 6.46
C VAL A 131 2.68 -4.19 6.46
N LEU A 132 1.99 -4.23 5.31
CA LEU A 132 0.75 -4.99 5.16
C LEU A 132 1.01 -6.39 4.64
N ALA A 133 2.06 -6.58 3.86
CA ALA A 133 2.49 -7.89 3.35
C ALA A 133 3.99 -7.85 3.08
N GLY A 134 4.63 -8.99 3.09
CA GLY A 134 6.08 -9.08 2.91
C GLY A 134 6.83 -8.52 4.09
N GLY A 135 7.84 -7.69 3.83
CA GLY A 135 8.69 -7.14 4.86
C GLY A 135 9.10 -5.71 4.59
N GLU A 136 10.04 -5.22 5.36
CA GLU A 136 10.58 -3.87 5.21
C GLU A 136 11.59 -3.77 4.07
N LEU A 137 12.03 -4.89 3.56
CA LEU A 137 12.96 -5.00 2.44
C LEU A 137 14.29 -4.30 2.73
N GLU A 138 14.95 -4.77 3.77
CA GLU A 138 16.26 -4.30 4.18
C GLU A 138 17.23 -5.49 4.16
N GLY A 139 18.50 -5.22 3.83
CA GLY A 139 19.53 -6.26 3.85
C GLY A 139 19.20 -7.42 2.91
N ALA A 140 19.13 -8.63 3.46
CA ALA A 140 18.89 -9.85 2.68
C ALA A 140 17.52 -9.89 2.01
N GLU A 141 16.54 -9.14 2.48
CA GLU A 141 15.19 -9.11 1.91
C GLU A 141 15.15 -8.53 0.51
N TYR A 142 16.19 -7.81 0.10
CA TYR A 142 16.31 -7.29 -1.26
C TYR A 142 16.60 -8.38 -2.30
N GLN A 143 17.04 -9.51 -1.88
CA GLN A 143 17.59 -10.54 -2.80
C GLN A 143 16.57 -11.59 -3.20
#